data_582cae75382e2afa4babdf771e160024
#
_entry.id   582cae75382e2afa4babdf771e160024
#
_cell.length_a   1.000
_cell.length_b   1.000
_cell.length_c   1.000
_cell.angle_alpha   90.00
_cell.angle_beta   90.00
_cell.angle_gamma   90.00
#
_symmetry.space_group_name_H-M   'P 1'
#
loop_
_entity.id
_entity.type
_entity.pdbx_description
1 polymer ?
#
loop_
_entity_poly.entity_id
_entity_poly.type
_entity_poly.pdbx_seq_one_letter_code
_entity_poly.pdbx_strand_id
1 'polypeptide(L)'
;YWAVNNKYTYDGQKFKPETEADNIIVTVGTDFDFYVYYPFKAGQTDITGISHTAGNQSDKPGWLSADFMTATYTDPIRNYTVPLHFKHRMSTVEVRIDRNDGVREATMENVRRTSRFNLLTGGITTDESRGSCTMHKYSETGGTTVFRVTIPAQRLTTSSNYVALTGTTGIKLRGTSDMVTEEGKIHNYRMDYKKQITILDYTPGGTTTGAGLYNTGSNCTVSASVKPGYEFAGWYEGGRIVSGTAQYSFEVLADRTLEPKYRNYGSWRVTLTANPSAISWKGGTSTLSAGASREVFVNGVKETLQGGSPSISGGTEGFFLSGNTVSVSENNTASARSCVFTASHGGSSATATISQEAPPVSYVFEYSDGTVAHSERTEAGAGSFLLSITSRKTIGNSIKELSWSAS
;
A
#
# COMPACT_ATOMS: atom_id res chain seq x y z
N TYR A 1 -66.75 20.09 -4.21
CA TYR A 1 -66.58 18.83 -4.95
C TYR A 1 -67.88 18.08 -5.01
N TRP A 2 -68.17 17.44 -6.17
CA TRP A 2 -69.43 16.69 -6.35
C TRP A 2 -69.36 15.30 -5.73
N ALA A 3 -68.20 14.63 -5.77
CA ALA A 3 -67.91 13.38 -5.08
C ALA A 3 -66.51 13.47 -4.50
N VAL A 4 -66.30 12.94 -3.30
CA VAL A 4 -65.00 12.99 -2.60
C VAL A 4 -64.70 11.65 -1.99
N ASN A 5 -63.49 11.14 -2.30
CA ASN A 5 -62.88 9.93 -1.73
C ASN A 5 -63.71 8.65 -1.97
N ASN A 6 -64.31 8.54 -3.15
CA ASN A 6 -64.98 7.32 -3.57
C ASN A 6 -63.97 6.23 -3.86
N LYS A 7 -64.21 5.02 -3.36
CA LYS A 7 -63.27 3.90 -3.50
C LYS A 7 -63.55 3.07 -4.73
N TYR A 8 -62.53 2.86 -5.54
CA TYR A 8 -62.58 2.01 -6.73
C TYR A 8 -61.56 0.89 -6.67
N THR A 9 -61.90 -0.29 -7.14
CA THR A 9 -61.02 -1.45 -7.22
C THR A 9 -60.77 -1.80 -8.69
N TYR A 10 -59.52 -2.08 -9.06
CA TYR A 10 -59.14 -2.51 -10.40
C TYR A 10 -59.37 -4.01 -10.57
N ASP A 11 -60.13 -4.42 -11.58
CA ASP A 11 -60.49 -5.81 -11.82
C ASP A 11 -59.60 -6.52 -12.87
N GLY A 12 -58.52 -5.84 -13.32
CA GLY A 12 -57.64 -6.30 -14.37
C GLY A 12 -57.89 -5.66 -15.73
N GLN A 13 -59.06 -4.98 -15.90
CA GLN A 13 -59.43 -4.30 -17.15
C GLN A 13 -59.85 -2.84 -16.86
N LYS A 14 -60.63 -2.60 -15.79
CA LYS A 14 -61.17 -1.31 -15.44
C LYS A 14 -61.31 -1.13 -13.91
N PHE A 15 -61.43 0.10 -13.49
CA PHE A 15 -61.79 0.44 -12.13
C PHE A 15 -63.29 0.33 -11.93
N LYS A 16 -63.73 -0.34 -10.88
CA LYS A 16 -65.13 -0.48 -10.44
C LYS A 16 -65.33 0.09 -9.04
N PRO A 17 -66.47 0.71 -8.75
CA PRO A 17 -66.75 1.15 -7.39
C PRO A 17 -66.74 -0.03 -6.43
N GLU A 18 -66.21 0.16 -5.22
CA GLU A 18 -66.15 -0.88 -4.17
C GLU A 18 -67.54 -1.20 -3.66
N THR A 19 -68.35 -0.16 -3.47
CA THR A 19 -69.75 -0.27 -3.06
C THR A 19 -70.63 0.59 -3.95
N GLU A 20 -71.95 0.44 -3.84
CA GLU A 20 -72.92 1.26 -4.55
C GLU A 20 -72.82 2.75 -4.19
N ALA A 21 -72.44 3.07 -2.96
CA ALA A 21 -72.23 4.44 -2.46
C ALA A 21 -71.01 5.09 -3.11
N ASP A 22 -70.04 4.30 -3.59
CA ASP A 22 -68.84 4.80 -4.27
C ASP A 22 -69.08 5.10 -5.75
N ASN A 23 -70.26 4.81 -6.28
CA ASN A 23 -70.56 4.99 -7.68
C ASN A 23 -70.67 6.47 -8.04
N ILE A 24 -69.87 6.92 -9.01
CA ILE A 24 -69.88 8.30 -9.52
C ILE A 24 -70.70 8.28 -10.81
N ILE A 25 -71.87 8.90 -10.76
CA ILE A 25 -72.79 9.05 -11.88
C ILE A 25 -72.56 10.40 -12.55
N VAL A 26 -72.19 10.38 -13.82
CA VAL A 26 -71.95 11.60 -14.60
C VAL A 26 -72.76 11.55 -15.92
N THR A 27 -73.14 12.73 -16.45
CA THR A 27 -73.83 12.88 -17.70
C THR A 27 -72.81 13.09 -18.83
N VAL A 28 -72.94 12.34 -19.92
CA VAL A 28 -72.08 12.54 -21.09
C VAL A 28 -72.30 13.94 -21.67
N GLY A 29 -71.21 14.60 -22.02
CA GLY A 29 -71.24 15.99 -22.52
C GLY A 29 -71.11 17.06 -21.48
N THR A 30 -70.97 16.69 -20.18
CA THR A 30 -70.64 17.64 -19.11
C THR A 30 -69.16 17.63 -18.77
N ASP A 31 -68.67 18.76 -18.34
CA ASP A 31 -67.29 18.92 -17.90
C ASP A 31 -67.15 18.49 -16.45
N PHE A 32 -66.39 17.44 -16.23
CA PHE A 32 -66.04 16.97 -14.89
C PHE A 32 -64.53 16.74 -14.81
N ASP A 33 -63.93 17.27 -13.76
CA ASP A 33 -62.54 17.01 -13.39
C ASP A 33 -62.46 15.83 -12.45
N PHE A 34 -61.68 14.81 -12.84
CA PHE A 34 -61.39 13.66 -11.97
C PHE A 34 -59.95 13.75 -11.46
N TYR A 35 -59.81 13.79 -10.15
CA TYR A 35 -58.54 13.74 -9.44
C TYR A 35 -58.48 12.41 -8.71
N VAL A 36 -57.55 11.56 -9.08
CA VAL A 36 -57.48 10.18 -8.59
C VAL A 36 -56.12 9.93 -7.95
N TYR A 37 -56.12 9.17 -6.87
CA TYR A 37 -54.90 8.80 -6.19
C TYR A 37 -54.93 7.32 -5.73
N TYR A 38 -53.76 6.77 -5.57
CA TYR A 38 -53.50 5.43 -5.00
C TYR A 38 -52.32 5.54 -4.03
N PRO A 39 -52.29 4.79 -2.90
CA PRO A 39 -53.36 3.89 -2.39
C PRO A 39 -54.52 4.66 -1.78
N PHE A 40 -55.71 4.05 -1.80
CA PHE A 40 -56.91 4.62 -1.17
C PHE A 40 -56.69 4.85 0.34
N LYS A 41 -57.20 5.98 0.85
CA LYS A 41 -57.16 6.35 2.27
C LYS A 41 -58.57 6.65 2.76
N ALA A 42 -59.05 5.82 3.67
CA ALA A 42 -60.38 6.05 4.28
C ALA A 42 -60.43 7.41 5.01
N GLY A 43 -61.54 8.14 4.84
CA GLY A 43 -61.74 9.41 5.48
C GLY A 43 -60.96 10.60 4.94
N GLN A 44 -60.24 10.43 3.81
CA GLN A 44 -59.50 11.53 3.18
C GLN A 44 -60.46 12.47 2.44
N THR A 45 -60.67 13.67 2.96
CA THR A 45 -61.55 14.68 2.36
C THR A 45 -60.82 15.87 1.78
N ASP A 46 -59.62 16.16 2.26
CA ASP A 46 -58.79 17.24 1.74
C ASP A 46 -57.86 16.71 0.64
N ILE A 47 -58.12 17.09 -0.61
CA ILE A 47 -57.36 16.71 -1.78
C ILE A 47 -56.17 17.64 -2.05
N THR A 48 -55.99 18.69 -1.25
CA THR A 48 -54.90 19.65 -1.36
C THR A 48 -53.68 19.29 -0.49
N GLY A 49 -53.86 18.33 0.43
CA GLY A 49 -52.82 17.96 1.40
C GLY A 49 -52.82 16.47 1.75
N ILE A 50 -52.94 15.57 0.78
CA ILE A 50 -52.95 14.13 1.04
C ILE A 50 -51.59 13.68 1.56
N SER A 51 -51.53 13.37 2.87
CA SER A 51 -50.29 12.88 3.49
C SER A 51 -50.08 11.40 3.16
N HIS A 52 -48.90 11.05 2.67
CA HIS A 52 -48.51 9.67 2.44
C HIS A 52 -47.12 9.39 3.04
N THR A 53 -47.05 8.31 3.81
CA THR A 53 -45.79 7.90 4.48
C THR A 53 -45.39 6.53 3.94
N ALA A 54 -44.15 6.47 3.46
CA ALA A 54 -43.52 5.21 3.10
C ALA A 54 -43.31 4.39 4.39
N GLY A 55 -44.08 3.33 4.54
CA GLY A 55 -44.07 2.46 5.71
C GLY A 55 -43.05 1.34 5.65
N ASN A 56 -43.36 0.24 6.35
CA ASN A 56 -42.57 -1.00 6.23
C ASN A 56 -42.78 -1.60 4.85
N GLN A 57 -41.68 -1.92 4.17
CA GLN A 57 -41.65 -2.46 2.82
C GLN A 57 -40.92 -3.83 2.75
N SER A 58 -40.89 -4.56 3.86
CA SER A 58 -40.24 -5.90 3.90
C SER A 58 -40.87 -6.91 2.98
N ASP A 59 -42.15 -6.76 2.63
CA ASP A 59 -42.88 -7.62 1.72
C ASP A 59 -43.37 -6.86 0.48
N LYS A 60 -43.89 -7.62 -0.51
CA LYS A 60 -44.38 -7.04 -1.76
C LYS A 60 -45.60 -6.13 -1.57
N PRO A 61 -46.63 -6.48 -0.76
CA PRO A 61 -47.74 -5.58 -0.48
C PRO A 61 -47.32 -4.27 0.14
N GLY A 62 -46.45 -4.30 1.16
CA GLY A 62 -45.93 -3.11 1.82
C GLY A 62 -45.13 -2.23 0.85
N TRP A 63 -44.30 -2.81 0.00
CA TRP A 63 -43.55 -2.09 -1.03
C TRP A 63 -44.50 -1.43 -2.06
N LEU A 64 -45.51 -2.16 -2.56
CA LEU A 64 -46.47 -1.62 -3.52
C LEU A 64 -47.31 -0.50 -2.89
N SER A 65 -47.70 -0.62 -1.63
CA SER A 65 -48.47 0.41 -0.93
C SER A 65 -47.69 1.68 -0.58
N ALA A 66 -46.36 1.60 -0.59
CA ALA A 66 -45.49 2.75 -0.39
C ALA A 66 -45.43 3.68 -1.62
N ASP A 67 -45.84 3.19 -2.77
CA ASP A 67 -45.88 3.99 -3.98
C ASP A 67 -47.18 4.80 -4.06
N PHE A 68 -47.04 6.13 -4.10
CA PHE A 68 -48.15 7.03 -4.28
C PHE A 68 -48.28 7.40 -5.75
N MET A 69 -49.47 7.15 -6.32
CA MET A 69 -49.74 7.48 -7.73
C MET A 69 -50.91 8.43 -7.84
N THR A 70 -50.91 9.28 -8.86
CA THR A 70 -51.98 10.23 -9.15
C THR A 70 -52.35 10.15 -10.62
N ALA A 71 -53.65 10.36 -10.92
CA ALA A 71 -54.12 10.59 -12.27
C ALA A 71 -55.11 11.75 -12.25
N THR A 72 -55.13 12.52 -13.31
CA THR A 72 -56.10 13.63 -13.52
C THR A 72 -56.71 13.50 -14.90
N TYR A 73 -57.99 13.72 -15.00
CA TYR A 73 -58.74 13.82 -16.26
C TYR A 73 -59.62 15.09 -16.18
N THR A 74 -59.43 16.00 -17.14
CA THR A 74 -60.07 17.32 -17.16
C THR A 74 -60.77 17.61 -18.49
N ASP A 75 -60.86 16.60 -19.38
CA ASP A 75 -61.56 16.75 -20.67
C ASP A 75 -63.08 16.45 -20.49
N PRO A 76 -63.92 16.97 -21.39
CA PRO A 76 -65.35 16.59 -21.41
C PRO A 76 -65.52 15.08 -21.61
N ILE A 77 -66.42 14.48 -20.83
CA ILE A 77 -66.75 13.08 -20.93
C ILE A 77 -67.52 12.84 -22.25
N ARG A 78 -66.86 12.26 -23.25
CA ARG A 78 -67.44 11.97 -24.58
C ARG A 78 -68.06 10.60 -24.67
N ASN A 79 -67.59 9.66 -23.89
CA ASN A 79 -68.00 8.27 -23.82
C ASN A 79 -68.20 7.87 -22.36
N TYR A 80 -68.84 6.75 -22.07
CA TYR A 80 -69.03 6.20 -20.72
C TYR A 80 -67.70 5.69 -20.09
N THR A 81 -66.51 6.13 -20.58
CA THR A 81 -65.22 5.70 -20.11
C THR A 81 -64.32 6.93 -19.87
N VAL A 82 -63.71 7.00 -18.70
CA VAL A 82 -62.69 8.00 -18.35
C VAL A 82 -61.34 7.34 -18.39
N PRO A 83 -60.47 7.73 -19.31
CA PRO A 83 -59.11 7.20 -19.37
C PRO A 83 -58.27 7.86 -18.26
N LEU A 84 -57.63 7.03 -17.43
CA LEU A 84 -56.80 7.50 -16.33
C LEU A 84 -55.34 7.11 -16.59
N HIS A 85 -54.45 8.07 -16.68
CA HIS A 85 -53.00 7.89 -16.80
C HIS A 85 -52.32 8.16 -15.46
N PHE A 86 -51.98 7.11 -14.75
CA PHE A 86 -51.34 7.22 -13.46
C PHE A 86 -49.88 7.60 -13.57
N LYS A 87 -49.41 8.53 -12.78
CA LYS A 87 -48.03 8.93 -12.58
C LYS A 87 -47.58 8.50 -11.19
N HIS A 88 -46.44 7.83 -11.13
CA HIS A 88 -45.75 7.53 -9.89
C HIS A 88 -45.23 8.83 -9.27
N ARG A 89 -45.54 9.11 -8.03
CA ARG A 89 -45.18 10.36 -7.33
C ARG A 89 -44.09 10.15 -6.27
N MET A 90 -43.66 8.93 -6.09
CA MET A 90 -42.54 8.55 -5.23
C MET A 90 -41.35 8.18 -6.08
N SER A 91 -40.21 7.99 -5.44
CA SER A 91 -38.98 7.55 -6.06
C SER A 91 -38.64 6.14 -5.56
N THR A 92 -38.19 5.25 -6.42
CA THR A 92 -37.70 3.93 -6.02
C THR A 92 -36.19 3.90 -6.04
N VAL A 93 -35.59 3.45 -4.94
CA VAL A 93 -34.16 3.15 -4.86
C VAL A 93 -33.99 1.64 -4.92
N GLU A 94 -33.23 1.18 -5.91
CA GLU A 94 -32.83 -0.21 -6.04
C GLU A 94 -31.38 -0.36 -5.59
N VAL A 95 -31.13 -1.26 -4.64
CA VAL A 95 -29.82 -1.58 -4.13
C VAL A 95 -29.47 -2.99 -4.52
N ARG A 96 -28.40 -3.14 -5.30
CA ARG A 96 -27.85 -4.41 -5.72
C ARG A 96 -26.62 -4.74 -4.88
N ILE A 97 -26.65 -5.91 -4.24
CA ILE A 97 -25.56 -6.40 -3.38
C ILE A 97 -25.00 -7.66 -4.02
N ASP A 98 -23.80 -7.56 -4.55
CA ASP A 98 -23.06 -8.69 -5.11
C ASP A 98 -22.23 -9.38 -4.02
N ARG A 99 -21.95 -10.68 -4.17
CA ARG A 99 -21.18 -11.51 -3.22
C ARG A 99 -21.77 -11.56 -1.80
N ASN A 100 -23.09 -11.68 -1.71
CA ASN A 100 -23.79 -11.60 -0.42
C ASN A 100 -24.09 -13.00 0.16
N ASP A 101 -23.23 -13.61 0.87
CA ASP A 101 -23.59 -14.83 1.60
C ASP A 101 -24.34 -14.47 2.90
N GLY A 102 -25.63 -14.79 2.97
CA GLY A 102 -26.43 -14.69 4.19
C GLY A 102 -27.03 -13.32 4.51
N VAL A 103 -27.07 -12.35 3.57
CA VAL A 103 -27.88 -11.12 3.75
C VAL A 103 -29.35 -11.47 3.64
N ARG A 104 -30.11 -11.21 4.70
CA ARG A 104 -31.54 -11.54 4.79
C ARG A 104 -32.44 -10.34 4.57
N GLU A 105 -32.07 -9.21 5.13
CA GLU A 105 -32.85 -7.97 5.12
C GLU A 105 -31.93 -6.77 4.88
N ALA A 106 -32.52 -5.72 4.32
CA ALA A 106 -31.88 -4.43 4.15
C ALA A 106 -32.81 -3.32 4.63
N THR A 107 -32.25 -2.33 5.28
CA THR A 107 -32.97 -1.15 5.76
C THR A 107 -32.25 0.10 5.30
N MET A 108 -32.94 0.96 4.57
CA MET A 108 -32.39 2.27 4.22
C MET A 108 -32.63 3.25 5.37
N GLU A 109 -31.56 3.83 5.86
CA GLU A 109 -31.53 4.63 7.07
C GLU A 109 -31.43 6.13 6.78
N ASN A 110 -31.99 6.92 7.68
CA ASN A 110 -31.96 8.37 7.67
C ASN A 110 -32.58 9.00 6.43
N VAL A 111 -33.72 8.46 5.97
CA VAL A 111 -34.49 8.98 4.82
C VAL A 111 -35.71 9.72 5.23
N ARG A 112 -36.13 10.71 4.44
CA ARG A 112 -37.47 11.31 4.54
C ARG A 112 -38.49 10.29 4.06
N ARG A 113 -39.59 10.12 4.77
CA ARG A 113 -40.58 9.08 4.49
C ARG A 113 -41.96 9.60 4.13
N THR A 114 -42.28 10.85 4.49
CA THR A 114 -43.61 11.41 4.34
C THR A 114 -43.62 12.56 3.34
N SER A 115 -44.57 12.52 2.43
CA SER A 115 -44.91 13.65 1.54
C SER A 115 -46.37 13.98 1.59
N ARG A 116 -46.70 15.23 1.28
CA ARG A 116 -48.06 15.75 1.11
C ARG A 116 -48.27 16.09 -0.35
N PHE A 117 -49.36 15.62 -0.90
CA PHE A 117 -49.71 15.76 -2.30
C PHE A 117 -50.93 16.65 -2.46
N ASN A 118 -50.82 17.63 -3.34
CA ASN A 118 -51.95 18.47 -3.76
C ASN A 118 -52.44 17.97 -5.13
N LEU A 119 -53.61 17.34 -5.18
CA LEU A 119 -54.10 16.79 -6.44
C LEU A 119 -54.54 17.86 -7.44
N LEU A 120 -54.94 19.05 -6.97
CA LEU A 120 -55.37 20.14 -7.86
C LEU A 120 -54.21 20.77 -8.60
N THR A 121 -53.08 20.95 -7.95
CA THR A 121 -51.91 21.61 -8.52
C THR A 121 -50.88 20.64 -8.98
N GLY A 122 -50.95 19.38 -8.55
CA GLY A 122 -49.90 18.39 -8.74
C GLY A 122 -48.66 18.66 -7.85
N GLY A 123 -48.75 19.58 -6.87
CA GLY A 123 -47.64 19.93 -5.99
C GLY A 123 -47.31 18.84 -4.97
N ILE A 124 -46.04 18.75 -4.58
CA ILE A 124 -45.53 17.83 -3.58
C ILE A 124 -44.71 18.62 -2.55
N THR A 125 -44.97 18.35 -1.27
CA THR A 125 -44.10 18.82 -0.18
C THR A 125 -43.67 17.64 0.66
N THR A 126 -42.35 17.48 0.82
CA THR A 126 -41.78 16.39 1.60
C THR A 126 -41.40 16.87 2.99
N ASP A 127 -41.87 16.15 4.02
CA ASP A 127 -41.60 16.48 5.42
C ASP A 127 -40.09 16.28 5.73
N GLU A 128 -39.55 17.13 6.59
CA GLU A 128 -38.11 17.05 6.97
C GLU A 128 -37.79 15.91 7.94
N SER A 129 -38.82 15.32 8.57
CA SER A 129 -38.63 14.19 9.48
C SER A 129 -38.01 13.00 8.79
N ARG A 130 -36.98 12.43 9.42
CA ARG A 130 -36.22 11.30 8.87
C ARG A 130 -36.43 10.04 9.71
N GLY A 131 -36.27 8.89 9.08
CA GLY A 131 -36.38 7.60 9.73
C GLY A 131 -35.80 6.49 8.84
N SER A 132 -36.04 5.26 9.22
CA SER A 132 -35.65 4.09 8.48
C SER A 132 -36.79 3.49 7.67
N CYS A 133 -36.49 2.91 6.52
CA CYS A 133 -37.40 2.11 5.71
C CYS A 133 -36.81 0.74 5.45
N THR A 134 -37.50 -0.32 5.91
CA THR A 134 -37.15 -1.70 5.53
C THR A 134 -37.40 -1.89 4.06
N MET A 135 -36.44 -2.49 3.36
CA MET A 135 -36.50 -2.65 1.91
C MET A 135 -37.10 -3.99 1.52
N HIS A 136 -37.82 -4.02 0.42
CA HIS A 136 -38.33 -5.26 -0.19
C HIS A 136 -37.20 -6.02 -0.86
N LYS A 137 -37.04 -7.31 -0.51
CA LYS A 137 -36.14 -8.22 -1.22
C LYS A 137 -36.78 -8.60 -2.56
N TYR A 138 -36.38 -7.91 -3.61
CA TYR A 138 -36.98 -8.04 -4.95
C TYR A 138 -36.55 -9.30 -5.69
N SER A 139 -35.25 -9.64 -5.63
CA SER A 139 -34.72 -10.87 -6.21
C SER A 139 -33.43 -11.30 -5.54
N GLU A 140 -33.09 -12.58 -5.69
CA GLU A 140 -31.83 -13.18 -5.27
C GLU A 140 -31.41 -14.24 -6.30
N THR A 141 -30.25 -14.05 -6.94
CA THR A 141 -29.78 -14.95 -8.01
C THR A 141 -28.25 -14.88 -8.11
N GLY A 142 -27.59 -16.03 -8.11
CA GLY A 142 -26.15 -16.14 -8.38
C GLY A 142 -25.26 -15.35 -7.40
N GLY A 143 -25.62 -15.29 -6.12
CA GLY A 143 -24.86 -14.54 -5.12
C GLY A 143 -25.13 -13.03 -5.13
N THR A 144 -26.06 -12.58 -5.95
CA THR A 144 -26.53 -11.18 -6.00
C THR A 144 -27.93 -11.09 -5.41
N THR A 145 -28.15 -10.17 -4.48
CA THR A 145 -29.47 -9.81 -3.96
C THR A 145 -29.83 -8.38 -4.35
N VAL A 146 -31.06 -8.19 -4.81
CA VAL A 146 -31.61 -6.88 -5.14
C VAL A 146 -32.67 -6.52 -4.12
N PHE A 147 -32.52 -5.37 -3.49
CA PHE A 147 -33.49 -4.78 -2.59
C PHE A 147 -34.05 -3.51 -3.21
N ARG A 148 -35.37 -3.26 -3.00
CA ARG A 148 -36.06 -2.04 -3.43
C ARG A 148 -36.71 -1.35 -2.25
N VAL A 149 -36.67 -0.03 -2.28
CA VAL A 149 -37.42 0.82 -1.36
C VAL A 149 -38.02 2.00 -2.13
N THR A 150 -39.28 2.31 -1.86
CA THR A 150 -39.98 3.46 -2.43
C THR A 150 -40.09 4.53 -1.34
N ILE A 151 -39.57 5.73 -1.63
CA ILE A 151 -39.49 6.87 -0.71
C ILE A 151 -39.77 8.16 -1.48
N PRO A 152 -40.11 9.28 -0.80
CA PRO A 152 -40.14 10.59 -1.45
C PRO A 152 -38.87 10.94 -2.19
N ALA A 153 -39.00 11.64 -3.30
CA ALA A 153 -37.84 12.20 -4.01
C ALA A 153 -37.04 13.10 -3.08
N GLN A 154 -35.72 12.84 -2.96
CA GLN A 154 -34.85 13.52 -2.02
C GLN A 154 -33.38 13.38 -2.38
N ARG A 155 -32.54 14.21 -1.72
CA ARG A 155 -31.08 14.02 -1.79
C ARG A 155 -30.66 13.00 -0.73
N LEU A 156 -29.96 11.96 -1.16
CA LEU A 156 -29.27 10.98 -0.32
C LEU A 156 -27.78 11.33 -0.34
N THR A 157 -27.16 11.40 0.84
CA THR A 157 -25.76 11.79 0.98
C THR A 157 -24.93 10.64 1.55
N THR A 158 -23.70 10.53 1.11
CA THR A 158 -22.74 9.51 1.60
C THR A 158 -22.40 9.69 3.08
N SER A 159 -22.56 10.91 3.61
CA SER A 159 -22.28 11.24 5.01
C SER A 159 -23.38 10.81 5.98
N SER A 160 -24.66 10.89 5.56
CA SER A 160 -25.81 10.71 6.45
C SER A 160 -26.68 9.50 6.13
N ASN A 161 -26.75 9.07 4.88
CA ASN A 161 -27.57 7.94 4.46
C ASN A 161 -26.75 6.66 4.31
N TYR A 162 -27.31 5.53 4.69
CA TYR A 162 -26.69 4.23 4.54
C TYR A 162 -27.76 3.12 4.45
N VAL A 163 -27.35 1.96 3.96
CA VAL A 163 -28.16 0.76 3.99
C VAL A 163 -27.60 -0.17 5.06
N ALA A 164 -28.39 -0.44 6.08
CA ALA A 164 -28.08 -1.43 7.10
C ALA A 164 -28.49 -2.81 6.60
N LEU A 165 -27.60 -3.77 6.64
CA LEU A 165 -27.84 -5.16 6.28
C LEU A 165 -27.96 -6.01 7.54
N THR A 166 -29.00 -6.82 7.61
CA THR A 166 -29.18 -7.80 8.68
C THR A 166 -28.94 -9.22 8.17
N GLY A 167 -28.47 -10.09 9.06
CA GLY A 167 -28.07 -11.47 8.75
C GLY A 167 -27.02 -11.91 9.73
N THR A 168 -25.77 -11.91 9.34
CA THR A 168 -24.68 -12.38 10.21
C THR A 168 -23.94 -11.29 10.97
N THR A 169 -23.97 -10.01 10.57
CA THR A 169 -23.05 -9.00 11.11
C THR A 169 -23.52 -7.53 11.21
N GLY A 170 -24.77 -7.18 10.90
CA GLY A 170 -25.26 -5.80 11.07
C GLY A 170 -24.45 -4.74 10.30
N ILE A 171 -24.08 -5.00 9.04
CA ILE A 171 -23.21 -4.15 8.24
C ILE A 171 -23.95 -2.93 7.71
N LYS A 172 -23.27 -1.78 7.71
CA LYS A 172 -23.75 -0.53 7.14
C LYS A 172 -23.02 -0.22 5.85
N LEU A 173 -23.71 -0.23 4.71
CA LEU A 173 -23.17 0.13 3.40
C LEU A 173 -23.51 1.58 3.07
N ARG A 174 -22.50 2.34 2.62
CA ARG A 174 -22.67 3.70 2.13
C ARG A 174 -22.46 3.75 0.63
N GLY A 175 -23.15 4.68 -0.03
CA GLY A 175 -22.87 4.99 -1.42
C GLY A 175 -21.49 5.62 -1.60
N THR A 176 -20.93 5.49 -2.80
CA THR A 176 -19.64 6.12 -3.18
C THR A 176 -19.79 7.58 -3.58
N SER A 177 -21.03 8.02 -3.86
CA SER A 177 -21.38 9.40 -4.22
C SER A 177 -22.76 9.76 -3.72
N ASP A 178 -23.01 11.06 -3.54
CA ASP A 178 -24.34 11.57 -3.27
C ASP A 178 -25.26 11.31 -4.46
N MET A 179 -26.55 11.07 -4.18
CA MET A 179 -27.58 10.82 -5.18
C MET A 179 -28.77 11.75 -4.97
N VAL A 180 -29.31 12.30 -6.04
CA VAL A 180 -30.61 12.96 -6.04
C VAL A 180 -31.62 12.00 -6.65
N THR A 181 -32.63 11.61 -5.89
CA THR A 181 -33.71 10.77 -6.41
C THR A 181 -34.83 11.65 -6.97
N GLU A 182 -35.46 11.17 -8.03
CA GLU A 182 -36.49 11.89 -8.76
C GLU A 182 -37.82 11.15 -8.71
N GLU A 183 -38.90 11.92 -8.78
CA GLU A 183 -40.27 11.43 -8.82
C GLU A 183 -40.49 10.48 -10.01
N GLY A 184 -41.13 9.35 -9.77
CA GLY A 184 -41.46 8.36 -10.79
C GLY A 184 -40.27 7.62 -11.39
N LYS A 185 -39.07 7.76 -10.83
CA LYS A 185 -37.86 7.11 -11.34
C LYS A 185 -37.39 6.00 -10.42
N ILE A 186 -36.67 5.03 -11.02
CA ILE A 186 -35.90 4.01 -10.31
C ILE A 186 -34.44 4.41 -10.38
N HIS A 187 -33.81 4.52 -9.21
CA HIS A 187 -32.40 4.87 -9.06
C HIS A 187 -31.63 3.65 -8.60
N ASN A 188 -30.65 3.23 -9.38
CA ASN A 188 -29.86 2.02 -9.12
C ASN A 188 -28.61 2.34 -8.30
N TYR A 189 -28.44 1.59 -7.22
CA TYR A 189 -27.29 1.68 -6.32
C TYR A 189 -26.60 0.34 -6.26
N ARG A 190 -25.38 0.25 -6.80
CA ARG A 190 -24.58 -0.97 -6.75
C ARG A 190 -23.68 -0.94 -5.52
N MET A 191 -23.75 -1.98 -4.70
CA MET A 191 -22.91 -2.18 -3.53
C MET A 191 -22.42 -3.61 -3.50
N ASP A 192 -21.10 -3.80 -3.30
CA ASP A 192 -20.53 -5.12 -3.04
C ASP A 192 -20.53 -5.39 -1.54
N TYR A 193 -21.14 -6.50 -1.15
CA TYR A 193 -21.20 -6.91 0.24
C TYR A 193 -19.83 -7.40 0.74
N LYS A 194 -19.09 -8.14 -0.08
CA LYS A 194 -17.76 -8.64 0.22
C LYS A 194 -16.72 -7.98 -0.66
N LYS A 195 -15.57 -7.68 -0.06
CA LYS A 195 -14.40 -7.14 -0.71
C LYS A 195 -13.28 -8.17 -0.73
N GLN A 196 -12.55 -8.22 -1.82
CA GLN A 196 -11.42 -9.11 -2.01
C GLN A 196 -10.14 -8.48 -1.49
N ILE A 197 -9.47 -9.17 -0.55
CA ILE A 197 -8.10 -8.86 -0.16
C ILE A 197 -7.18 -9.87 -0.86
N THR A 198 -6.36 -9.37 -1.76
CA THR A 198 -5.36 -10.14 -2.50
C THR A 198 -3.98 -9.85 -1.94
N ILE A 199 -3.14 -10.87 -1.78
CA ILE A 199 -1.74 -10.72 -1.39
C ILE A 199 -0.88 -11.25 -2.53
N LEU A 200 0.06 -10.44 -3.01
CA LEU A 200 1.07 -10.82 -4.00
C LEU A 200 2.28 -11.37 -3.25
N ASP A 201 2.28 -12.67 -3.01
CA ASP A 201 3.31 -13.32 -2.21
C ASP A 201 4.69 -13.32 -2.86
N TYR A 202 5.74 -13.13 -2.03
CA TYR A 202 7.11 -13.41 -2.38
C TYR A 202 7.62 -14.57 -1.50
N THR A 203 7.36 -15.79 -1.94
CA THR A 203 7.62 -17.02 -1.19
C THR A 203 9.08 -17.27 -0.79
N PRO A 204 10.13 -16.77 -1.51
CA PRO A 204 11.48 -16.86 -1.02
C PRO A 204 11.71 -16.12 0.29
N GLY A 205 11.06 -14.95 0.48
CA GLY A 205 11.24 -14.09 1.66
C GLY A 205 10.43 -14.52 2.88
N GLY A 206 9.27 -15.13 2.67
CA GLY A 206 8.37 -15.49 3.77
C GLY A 206 7.08 -16.14 3.33
N THR A 207 6.12 -16.19 4.25
CA THR A 207 4.74 -16.61 3.99
C THR A 207 3.77 -15.58 4.54
N THR A 208 2.57 -15.51 3.96
CA THR A 208 1.55 -14.56 4.39
C THR A 208 0.23 -15.23 4.73
N THR A 209 -0.60 -14.53 5.48
CA THR A 209 -1.97 -14.91 5.81
C THR A 209 -2.88 -13.68 5.74
N GLY A 210 -4.20 -13.89 5.64
CA GLY A 210 -5.19 -12.82 5.66
C GLY A 210 -5.72 -12.43 4.28
N ALA A 211 -5.31 -13.11 3.19
CA ALA A 211 -5.98 -12.99 1.89
C ALA A 211 -7.36 -13.65 1.94
N GLY A 212 -8.33 -13.12 1.17
CA GLY A 212 -9.67 -13.69 1.09
C GLY A 212 -10.77 -12.67 0.89
N LEU A 213 -12.02 -13.13 1.02
CA LEU A 213 -13.22 -12.31 0.94
C LEU A 213 -13.66 -11.87 2.34
N TYR A 214 -13.82 -10.58 2.53
CA TYR A 214 -14.23 -9.94 3.79
C TYR A 214 -15.50 -9.15 3.60
N ASN A 215 -16.33 -9.09 4.62
CA ASN A 215 -17.51 -8.22 4.62
C ASN A 215 -17.08 -6.75 4.59
N THR A 216 -17.73 -5.94 3.78
CA THR A 216 -17.50 -4.48 3.77
C THR A 216 -17.72 -3.90 5.18
N GLY A 217 -16.78 -3.10 5.67
CA GLY A 217 -16.81 -2.52 7.03
C GLY A 217 -16.27 -3.45 8.12
N SER A 218 -15.88 -4.70 7.81
CA SER A 218 -15.19 -5.57 8.78
C SER A 218 -13.70 -5.27 8.86
N ASN A 219 -13.06 -5.69 9.95
CA ASN A 219 -11.61 -5.61 10.07
C ASN A 219 -10.94 -6.83 9.42
N CYS A 220 -9.91 -6.56 8.63
CA CYS A 220 -8.98 -7.56 8.11
C CYS A 220 -7.62 -7.38 8.77
N THR A 221 -6.97 -8.47 9.12
CA THR A 221 -5.57 -8.49 9.55
C THR A 221 -4.78 -9.37 8.60
N VAL A 222 -3.79 -8.78 7.92
CA VAL A 222 -2.81 -9.51 7.14
C VAL A 222 -1.54 -9.67 7.95
N SER A 223 -0.89 -10.82 7.84
CA SER A 223 0.34 -11.12 8.58
C SER A 223 1.39 -11.71 7.65
N ALA A 224 2.65 -11.32 7.85
CA ALA A 224 3.80 -11.85 7.16
C ALA A 224 4.74 -12.51 8.15
N SER A 225 5.18 -13.74 7.86
CA SER A 225 6.29 -14.40 8.55
C SER A 225 7.54 -14.34 7.69
N VAL A 226 8.71 -14.28 8.31
CA VAL A 226 9.98 -14.05 7.65
C VAL A 226 10.83 -15.31 7.69
N LYS A 227 11.41 -15.71 6.55
CA LYS A 227 12.37 -16.82 6.48
C LYS A 227 13.77 -16.40 6.91
N PRO A 228 14.62 -17.33 7.37
CA PRO A 228 16.02 -17.05 7.68
C PRO A 228 16.75 -16.35 6.53
N GLY A 229 17.52 -15.32 6.85
CA GLY A 229 18.26 -14.51 5.88
C GLY A 229 17.48 -13.37 5.25
N TYR A 230 16.21 -13.18 5.63
CA TYR A 230 15.38 -12.05 5.20
C TYR A 230 14.95 -11.19 6.38
N GLU A 231 14.56 -9.96 6.07
CA GLU A 231 13.92 -9.00 6.97
C GLU A 231 12.64 -8.50 6.33
N PHE A 232 11.59 -8.28 7.11
CA PHE A 232 10.37 -7.68 6.59
C PHE A 232 10.59 -6.18 6.32
N ALA A 233 10.33 -5.74 5.09
CA ALA A 233 10.53 -4.36 4.66
C ALA A 233 9.23 -3.53 4.62
N GLY A 234 8.06 -4.18 4.72
CA GLY A 234 6.77 -3.52 4.79
C GLY A 234 5.71 -4.15 3.89
N TRP A 235 4.46 -3.76 4.14
CA TRP A 235 3.33 -3.96 3.26
C TRP A 235 3.21 -2.79 2.29
N TYR A 236 3.02 -3.09 1.02
CA TYR A 236 2.89 -2.12 -0.05
C TYR A 236 1.55 -2.29 -0.79
N GLU A 237 1.02 -1.20 -1.31
CA GLU A 237 -0.15 -1.17 -2.20
C GLU A 237 0.09 -0.13 -3.28
N GLY A 238 -0.02 -0.52 -4.55
CA GLY A 238 0.27 0.38 -5.68
C GLY A 238 1.68 0.99 -5.64
N GLY A 239 2.67 0.26 -5.12
CA GLY A 239 4.05 0.72 -4.99
C GLY A 239 4.34 1.62 -3.78
N ARG A 240 3.34 1.94 -2.94
CA ARG A 240 3.48 2.77 -1.73
C ARG A 240 3.41 1.91 -0.48
N ILE A 241 4.23 2.24 0.52
CA ILE A 241 4.16 1.57 1.82
C ILE A 241 2.87 1.95 2.56
N VAL A 242 2.14 0.94 3.03
CA VAL A 242 0.91 1.10 3.83
C VAL A 242 1.10 0.65 5.28
N SER A 243 2.10 -0.20 5.55
CA SER A 243 2.49 -0.59 6.91
C SER A 243 3.94 -1.05 6.95
N GLY A 244 4.70 -0.61 7.96
CA GLY A 244 6.06 -1.09 8.24
C GLY A 244 6.10 -2.31 9.17
N THR A 245 4.96 -2.75 9.72
CA THR A 245 4.88 -3.90 10.65
C THR A 245 4.42 -5.15 9.92
N ALA A 246 4.94 -6.29 10.32
CA ALA A 246 4.60 -7.58 9.71
C ALA A 246 3.11 -7.94 9.89
N GLN A 247 2.47 -7.49 10.96
CA GLN A 247 1.04 -7.57 11.17
C GLN A 247 0.41 -6.20 10.87
N TYR A 248 -0.58 -6.18 9.95
CA TYR A 248 -1.28 -4.98 9.53
C TYR A 248 -2.78 -5.21 9.54
N SER A 249 -3.50 -4.39 10.32
CA SER A 249 -4.96 -4.43 10.45
C SER A 249 -5.59 -3.18 9.87
N PHE A 250 -6.71 -3.34 9.16
CA PHE A 250 -7.44 -2.24 8.52
C PHE A 250 -8.92 -2.59 8.34
N GLU A 251 -9.76 -1.57 8.25
CA GLU A 251 -11.16 -1.71 7.86
C GLU A 251 -11.29 -1.96 6.36
N VAL A 252 -12.09 -2.95 5.97
CA VAL A 252 -12.27 -3.36 4.58
C VAL A 252 -13.39 -2.55 3.93
N LEU A 253 -13.03 -1.50 3.19
CA LEU A 253 -13.98 -0.63 2.48
C LEU A 253 -13.97 -0.84 0.96
N ALA A 254 -12.91 -1.43 0.41
CA ALA A 254 -12.70 -1.68 -1.01
C ALA A 254 -11.91 -2.98 -1.24
N ASP A 255 -11.89 -3.46 -2.48
CA ASP A 255 -10.93 -4.50 -2.89
C ASP A 255 -9.51 -3.92 -2.78
N ARG A 256 -8.57 -4.70 -2.24
CA ARG A 256 -7.18 -4.29 -2.05
C ARG A 256 -6.22 -5.36 -2.54
N THR A 257 -5.10 -4.91 -3.10
CA THR A 257 -3.98 -5.78 -3.48
C THR A 257 -2.74 -5.34 -2.72
N LEU A 258 -2.31 -6.18 -1.79
CA LEU A 258 -1.17 -5.93 -0.90
C LEU A 258 0.03 -6.76 -1.34
N GLU A 259 1.21 -6.16 -1.29
CA GLU A 259 2.49 -6.79 -1.60
C GLU A 259 3.38 -6.76 -0.35
N PRO A 260 3.77 -7.91 0.23
CA PRO A 260 4.79 -7.95 1.28
C PRO A 260 6.15 -7.78 0.64
N LYS A 261 6.96 -6.88 1.15
CA LYS A 261 8.34 -6.75 0.72
C LYS A 261 9.29 -7.28 1.78
N TYR A 262 10.27 -8.07 1.32
CA TYR A 262 11.31 -8.68 2.15
C TYR A 262 12.67 -8.24 1.66
N ARG A 263 13.53 -7.87 2.59
CA ARG A 263 14.90 -7.46 2.32
C ARG A 263 15.86 -8.60 2.63
N ASN A 264 16.83 -8.83 1.77
CA ASN A 264 17.98 -9.68 2.05
C ASN A 264 19.26 -9.01 1.55
N TYR A 265 20.38 -9.56 1.96
CA TYR A 265 21.69 -8.95 1.73
C TYR A 265 22.63 -9.92 1.07
N GLY A 266 23.39 -9.43 0.09
CA GLY A 266 24.55 -10.12 -0.47
C GLY A 266 25.70 -10.18 0.54
N SER A 267 26.72 -10.96 0.20
CA SER A 267 27.97 -11.03 0.97
C SER A 267 28.69 -9.69 0.95
N TRP A 268 29.40 -9.40 2.03
CA TRP A 268 30.26 -8.23 2.09
C TRP A 268 31.41 -8.34 1.10
N ARG A 269 31.70 -7.28 0.37
CA ARG A 269 32.91 -7.05 -0.39
C ARG A 269 33.78 -6.08 0.40
N VAL A 270 35.02 -6.54 0.75
CA VAL A 270 36.01 -5.71 1.43
C VAL A 270 37.11 -5.35 0.43
N THR A 271 37.61 -4.14 0.49
CA THR A 271 38.74 -3.65 -0.26
C THR A 271 39.77 -3.06 0.68
N LEU A 272 41.06 -3.22 0.35
CA LEU A 272 42.16 -2.60 1.08
C LEU A 272 43.25 -2.22 0.08
N THR A 273 43.71 -1.00 0.14
CA THR A 273 44.82 -0.50 -0.66
C THR A 273 45.83 0.21 0.22
N ALA A 274 47.11 0.16 -0.14
CA ALA A 274 48.18 0.89 0.51
C ALA A 274 48.76 1.93 -0.45
N ASN A 275 48.97 3.13 -0.02
CA ASN A 275 49.54 4.20 -0.83
C ASN A 275 50.57 5.05 -0.02
N PRO A 276 51.82 5.04 -0.38
CA PRO A 276 52.50 4.17 -1.35
C PRO A 276 52.58 2.72 -0.85
N SER A 277 52.56 1.73 -1.77
CA SER A 277 52.74 0.30 -1.45
C SER A 277 54.22 -0.12 -1.40
N ALA A 278 55.10 0.72 -1.86
CA ALA A 278 56.55 0.56 -1.78
C ALA A 278 57.21 1.73 -1.06
N ILE A 279 58.04 1.43 -0.08
CA ILE A 279 58.73 2.42 0.79
C ILE A 279 60.23 2.24 0.57
N SER A 280 60.98 3.34 0.54
CA SER A 280 62.42 3.29 0.45
C SER A 280 63.06 2.67 1.70
N TRP A 281 64.29 2.22 1.63
CA TRP A 281 65.01 1.66 2.78
C TRP A 281 65.17 2.62 3.96
N LYS A 282 65.13 3.94 3.70
CA LYS A 282 65.17 4.99 4.75
C LYS A 282 63.93 5.05 5.61
N GLY A 283 62.90 4.28 5.26
CA GLY A 283 61.64 4.36 5.96
C GLY A 283 60.68 5.42 5.39
N GLY A 284 59.52 5.57 6.01
CA GLY A 284 58.50 6.50 5.58
C GLY A 284 57.14 6.14 6.11
N THR A 285 56.09 6.61 5.45
CA THR A 285 54.73 6.35 5.83
C THR A 285 53.91 5.86 4.63
N SER A 286 52.93 4.99 4.88
CA SER A 286 51.94 4.57 3.93
C SER A 286 50.53 4.73 4.52
N THR A 287 49.57 5.14 3.72
CA THR A 287 48.15 5.24 4.13
C THR A 287 47.40 4.03 3.60
N LEU A 288 46.67 3.36 4.50
CA LEU A 288 45.79 2.27 4.16
C LEU A 288 44.37 2.83 3.92
N SER A 289 43.78 2.53 2.77
CA SER A 289 42.41 2.87 2.44
C SER A 289 41.57 1.61 2.37
N ALA A 290 40.64 1.47 3.30
CA ALA A 290 39.76 0.31 3.39
C ALA A 290 38.31 0.70 3.10
N GLY A 291 37.58 -0.18 2.41
CA GLY A 291 36.16 -0.04 2.14
C GLY A 291 35.45 -1.37 2.28
N ALA A 292 34.17 -1.31 2.67
CA ALA A 292 33.30 -2.47 2.63
C ALA A 292 31.94 -2.09 2.02
N SER A 293 31.35 -2.97 1.25
CA SER A 293 30.02 -2.80 0.71
C SER A 293 29.35 -4.15 0.48
N ARG A 294 28.02 -4.17 0.54
CA ARG A 294 27.20 -5.31 0.15
C ARG A 294 25.97 -4.86 -0.63
N GLU A 295 25.43 -5.73 -1.46
CA GLU A 295 24.19 -5.50 -2.18
C GLU A 295 22.99 -5.70 -1.27
N VAL A 296 21.97 -4.83 -1.43
CA VAL A 296 20.67 -4.93 -0.76
C VAL A 296 19.65 -5.29 -1.82
N PHE A 297 18.91 -6.36 -1.58
CA PHE A 297 17.84 -6.83 -2.45
C PHE A 297 16.50 -6.69 -1.73
N VAL A 298 15.46 -6.29 -2.47
CA VAL A 298 14.07 -6.30 -2.01
C VAL A 298 13.26 -7.14 -2.99
N ASN A 299 12.62 -8.19 -2.48
CA ASN A 299 11.93 -9.20 -3.29
C ASN A 299 12.78 -9.70 -4.48
N GLY A 300 14.09 -9.91 -4.24
CA GLY A 300 15.04 -10.42 -5.24
C GLY A 300 15.55 -9.37 -6.23
N VAL A 301 15.05 -8.14 -6.16
CA VAL A 301 15.53 -7.03 -7.01
C VAL A 301 16.58 -6.24 -6.24
N LYS A 302 17.74 -6.01 -6.86
CA LYS A 302 18.79 -5.16 -6.30
C LYS A 302 18.31 -3.71 -6.27
N GLU A 303 18.33 -3.10 -5.08
CA GLU A 303 17.92 -1.71 -4.91
C GLU A 303 19.13 -0.79 -4.65
N THR A 304 19.98 -1.13 -3.67
CA THR A 304 21.06 -0.25 -3.21
C THR A 304 22.33 -1.03 -2.89
N LEU A 305 23.43 -0.27 -2.60
CA LEU A 305 24.62 -0.77 -1.92
C LEU A 305 24.62 -0.25 -0.49
N GLN A 306 24.81 -1.14 0.46
CA GLN A 306 25.04 -0.80 1.85
C GLN A 306 26.53 -0.70 2.12
N GLY A 307 27.01 0.45 2.60
CA GLY A 307 28.39 0.65 3.06
C GLY A 307 28.64 0.05 4.44
N GLY A 308 29.90 -0.30 4.72
CA GLY A 308 30.36 -0.76 6.02
C GLY A 308 31.73 -0.15 6.36
N SER A 309 32.11 -0.21 7.62
CA SER A 309 33.41 0.27 8.13
C SER A 309 34.27 -0.94 8.51
N PRO A 310 35.25 -1.36 7.66
CA PRO A 310 36.12 -2.46 7.97
C PRO A 310 37.14 -2.08 9.06
N SER A 311 37.51 -3.04 9.88
CA SER A 311 38.64 -2.93 10.80
C SER A 311 39.93 -3.34 10.07
N ILE A 312 41.02 -2.61 10.31
CA ILE A 312 42.33 -2.91 9.77
C ILE A 312 43.20 -3.48 10.88
N SER A 313 43.95 -4.52 10.55
CA SER A 313 44.91 -5.18 11.42
C SER A 313 46.16 -5.56 10.66
N GLY A 314 47.25 -5.81 11.38
CA GLY A 314 48.55 -6.16 10.81
C GLY A 314 49.64 -5.36 11.45
N GLY A 315 50.87 -5.62 11.03
CA GLY A 315 52.10 -5.04 11.52
C GLY A 315 53.09 -6.09 11.95
N THR A 316 54.34 -5.84 11.70
CA THR A 316 55.50 -6.64 12.14
C THR A 316 56.58 -5.71 12.54
N GLU A 317 57.73 -6.24 13.03
CA GLU A 317 58.89 -5.42 13.31
C GLU A 317 59.25 -4.52 12.13
N GLY A 318 59.34 -3.21 12.41
CA GLY A 318 59.61 -2.19 11.40
C GLY A 318 58.41 -1.66 10.63
N PHE A 319 57.18 -2.22 10.83
CA PHE A 319 55.92 -1.74 10.24
C PHE A 319 54.90 -1.54 11.33
N PHE A 320 54.61 -0.32 11.68
CA PHE A 320 53.73 0.05 12.82
C PHE A 320 52.43 0.69 12.32
N LEU A 321 51.31 0.04 12.62
CA LEU A 321 49.97 0.52 12.26
C LEU A 321 49.45 1.43 13.38
N SER A 322 49.00 2.62 13.02
CA SER A 322 48.23 3.52 13.91
C SER A 322 47.06 4.12 13.14
N GLY A 323 45.83 3.71 13.47
CA GLY A 323 44.64 4.04 12.67
C GLY A 323 44.80 3.48 11.23
N ASN A 324 44.82 4.36 10.26
CA ASN A 324 44.98 4.00 8.84
C ASN A 324 46.41 4.30 8.32
N THR A 325 47.32 4.72 9.19
CA THR A 325 48.68 5.06 8.80
C THR A 325 49.62 4.00 9.28
N VAL A 326 50.48 3.56 8.37
CA VAL A 326 51.60 2.63 8.64
C VAL A 326 52.86 3.45 8.65
N SER A 327 53.60 3.50 9.77
CA SER A 327 54.92 4.04 9.87
C SER A 327 55.93 2.93 9.67
N VAL A 328 56.88 3.11 8.70
CA VAL A 328 57.89 2.13 8.37
C VAL A 328 59.25 2.68 8.81
N SER A 329 59.92 1.95 9.69
CA SER A 329 61.26 2.33 10.15
C SER A 329 62.31 2.09 9.08
N GLU A 330 63.53 2.65 9.27
CA GLU A 330 64.67 2.38 8.39
C GLU A 330 64.98 0.86 8.34
N ASN A 331 65.27 0.38 7.14
CA ASN A 331 65.69 -0.99 6.93
C ASN A 331 67.23 -1.11 6.99
N ASN A 332 67.72 -1.62 8.11
CA ASN A 332 69.15 -1.84 8.32
C ASN A 332 69.58 -3.29 8.02
N THR A 333 68.70 -4.05 7.34
CA THR A 333 69.03 -5.43 6.89
C THR A 333 69.45 -5.42 5.44
N ALA A 334 70.23 -6.44 5.01
CA ALA A 334 70.68 -6.55 3.63
C ALA A 334 69.59 -6.93 2.63
N SER A 335 68.37 -7.21 3.08
CA SER A 335 67.29 -7.74 2.25
C SER A 335 66.07 -6.80 2.31
N ALA A 336 65.34 -6.76 1.21
CA ALA A 336 64.02 -6.15 1.21
C ALA A 336 63.09 -6.90 2.17
N ARG A 337 62.13 -6.15 2.75
CA ARG A 337 61.14 -6.73 3.66
C ARG A 337 59.72 -6.26 3.29
N SER A 338 58.71 -6.98 3.76
CA SER A 338 57.32 -6.62 3.53
C SER A 338 56.43 -6.98 4.72
N CYS A 339 55.30 -6.32 4.80
CA CYS A 339 54.27 -6.60 5.78
C CYS A 339 52.91 -6.65 5.10
N VAL A 340 52.05 -7.60 5.48
CA VAL A 340 50.68 -7.76 5.02
C VAL A 340 49.74 -7.18 6.06
N PHE A 341 48.88 -6.32 5.60
CA PHE A 341 47.77 -5.76 6.39
C PHE A 341 46.46 -6.36 5.91
N THR A 342 45.52 -6.57 6.82
CA THR A 342 44.22 -7.16 6.53
C THR A 342 43.11 -6.22 6.98
N ALA A 343 42.16 -5.92 6.09
CA ALA A 343 40.91 -5.30 6.40
C ALA A 343 39.81 -6.36 6.52
N SER A 344 38.97 -6.30 7.54
CA SER A 344 37.90 -7.29 7.76
C SER A 344 36.59 -6.61 8.09
N HIS A 345 35.47 -7.11 7.52
CA HIS A 345 34.11 -6.67 7.80
C HIS A 345 33.09 -7.77 7.46
N GLY A 346 32.17 -8.06 8.38
CA GLY A 346 31.05 -8.97 8.16
C GLY A 346 31.43 -10.36 7.61
N GLY A 347 32.53 -10.93 8.10
CA GLY A 347 33.04 -12.25 7.69
C GLY A 347 33.84 -12.26 6.38
N SER A 348 34.01 -11.13 5.73
CA SER A 348 34.84 -10.96 4.52
C SER A 348 36.12 -10.18 4.83
N SER A 349 37.21 -10.42 4.08
CA SER A 349 38.45 -9.71 4.27
C SER A 349 39.15 -9.42 2.93
N ALA A 350 40.07 -8.44 2.99
CA ALA A 350 41.00 -8.11 1.88
C ALA A 350 42.35 -7.76 2.50
N THR A 351 43.42 -8.00 1.72
CA THR A 351 44.80 -7.75 2.15
C THR A 351 45.47 -6.72 1.26
N ALA A 352 46.43 -6.00 1.83
CA ALA A 352 47.37 -5.16 1.12
C ALA A 352 48.77 -5.38 1.68
N THR A 353 49.75 -5.41 0.80
CA THR A 353 51.15 -5.58 1.17
C THR A 353 51.88 -4.26 1.03
N ILE A 354 52.66 -3.88 2.03
CA ILE A 354 53.64 -2.80 1.96
C ILE A 354 55.03 -3.44 1.90
N SER A 355 55.77 -3.11 0.87
CA SER A 355 57.15 -3.58 0.65
C SER A 355 58.11 -2.44 0.98
N GLN A 356 59.29 -2.80 1.49
CA GLN A 356 60.38 -1.88 1.72
C GLN A 356 61.67 -2.37 1.04
N GLU A 357 62.33 -1.50 0.34
CA GLU A 357 63.56 -1.80 -0.38
C GLU A 357 64.69 -2.22 0.58
N ALA A 358 65.63 -2.99 0.05
CA ALA A 358 66.88 -3.24 0.70
C ALA A 358 67.74 -1.97 0.61
N PRO A 359 68.50 -1.65 1.64
CA PRO A 359 69.46 -0.59 1.54
C PRO A 359 70.56 -0.90 0.54
N PRO A 360 71.16 0.09 -0.11
CA PRO A 360 72.32 -0.12 -0.94
C PRO A 360 73.46 -0.70 -0.11
N VAL A 361 74.14 -1.69 -0.65
CA VAL A 361 75.29 -2.28 -0.04
C VAL A 361 76.52 -1.73 -0.74
N SER A 362 77.41 -1.11 0.03
CA SER A 362 78.69 -0.67 -0.51
C SER A 362 79.83 -1.36 0.22
N TYR A 363 80.91 -1.63 -0.52
CA TYR A 363 82.15 -2.19 0.02
C TYR A 363 83.26 -1.18 -0.19
N VAL A 364 83.96 -0.87 0.88
CA VAL A 364 85.15 -0.04 0.81
C VAL A 364 86.37 -0.95 1.19
N PHE A 365 87.36 -0.96 0.37
CA PHE A 365 88.60 -1.68 0.63
C PHE A 365 89.68 -0.63 0.88
N GLU A 366 90.27 -0.71 2.05
CA GLU A 366 91.42 0.12 2.43
C GLU A 366 92.65 -0.82 2.58
N TYR A 367 93.80 -0.40 2.12
CA TYR A 367 95.00 -1.13 2.31
C TYR A 367 96.13 -0.22 2.75
N SER A 368 97.12 -0.77 3.38
CA SER A 368 98.32 -0.05 3.82
C SER A 368 99.52 -0.93 3.45
N ASP A 369 100.56 -0.31 2.90
CA ASP A 369 101.83 -0.94 2.64
C ASP A 369 102.80 -0.87 3.82
N GLY A 370 102.37 -0.48 5.00
CA GLY A 370 103.08 -0.35 6.21
C GLY A 370 103.74 1.06 6.43
N THR A 371 103.67 1.90 5.41
CA THR A 371 104.25 3.29 5.48
C THR A 371 103.15 4.37 5.31
N VAL A 372 102.25 4.13 4.39
CA VAL A 372 101.10 5.07 4.09
C VAL A 372 99.84 4.27 3.90
N ALA A 373 98.71 4.74 4.41
CA ALA A 373 97.37 4.19 4.14
C ALA A 373 96.88 4.72 2.80
N HIS A 374 96.43 3.84 1.94
CA HIS A 374 95.89 4.16 0.64
C HIS A 374 94.41 3.74 0.56
N SER A 375 93.60 4.54 -0.06
CA SER A 375 92.19 4.23 -0.37
C SER A 375 91.98 3.72 -1.79
N GLU A 376 93.05 3.74 -2.60
CA GLU A 376 93.05 3.29 -3.97
C GLU A 376 94.18 2.30 -4.20
N ARG A 377 94.06 1.43 -5.20
CA ARG A 377 95.03 0.44 -5.56
C ARG A 377 96.22 1.10 -6.30
N THR A 378 97.41 0.97 -5.75
CA THR A 378 98.64 1.35 -6.45
C THR A 378 99.32 0.12 -7.01
N GLU A 379 100.01 0.25 -8.16
CA GLU A 379 100.85 -0.85 -8.70
C GLU A 379 101.98 -1.17 -7.73
N ALA A 380 102.10 -2.46 -7.38
CA ALA A 380 103.19 -2.89 -6.52
C ALA A 380 104.43 -3.06 -7.32
N GLY A 381 105.57 -2.45 -6.93
CA GLY A 381 106.90 -2.74 -7.48
C GLY A 381 107.33 -4.16 -7.14
N ALA A 382 108.29 -4.70 -7.88
CA ALA A 382 108.80 -6.07 -7.69
C ALA A 382 109.50 -6.17 -6.32
N GLY A 383 108.89 -6.78 -5.34
CA GLY A 383 109.36 -7.02 -3.97
C GLY A 383 108.21 -7.51 -3.04
N SER A 384 108.51 -8.26 -1.99
CA SER A 384 107.54 -8.64 -1.00
C SER A 384 107.34 -7.49 0.03
N PHE A 385 106.12 -7.12 0.21
CA PHE A 385 105.71 -6.11 1.23
C PHE A 385 104.56 -6.67 2.08
N LEU A 386 104.48 -6.20 3.29
CA LEU A 386 103.38 -6.53 4.17
C LEU A 386 102.20 -5.59 3.84
N LEU A 387 101.07 -6.19 3.43
CA LEU A 387 99.82 -5.46 3.17
C LEU A 387 98.85 -5.78 4.24
N SER A 388 98.29 -4.75 4.89
CA SER A 388 97.14 -4.88 5.79
C SER A 388 95.85 -4.44 5.03
N ILE A 389 94.95 -5.35 4.85
CA ILE A 389 93.67 -5.06 4.18
C ILE A 389 92.57 -5.02 5.20
N THR A 390 91.85 -3.91 5.26
CA THR A 390 90.65 -3.79 6.02
C THR A 390 89.49 -3.57 5.08
N SER A 391 88.45 -4.34 5.23
CA SER A 391 87.22 -4.15 4.45
C SER A 391 86.06 -3.78 5.36
N ARG A 392 85.22 -2.87 4.87
CA ARG A 392 84.02 -2.47 5.55
C ARG A 392 82.76 -2.69 4.66
N LYS A 393 81.80 -3.31 5.20
CA LYS A 393 80.45 -3.38 4.58
C LYS A 393 79.57 -2.39 5.23
N THR A 394 79.00 -1.48 4.45
CA THR A 394 77.95 -0.54 4.92
C THR A 394 76.62 -1.00 4.41
N ILE A 395 75.66 -1.14 5.33
CA ILE A 395 74.28 -1.41 5.04
C ILE A 395 73.48 -0.28 5.60
N GLY A 396 72.90 0.55 4.74
CA GLY A 396 72.33 1.82 5.17
C GLY A 396 73.36 2.71 5.84
N ASN A 397 73.08 3.13 7.09
CA ASN A 397 73.99 3.93 7.88
C ASN A 397 74.86 3.10 8.85
N SER A 398 74.76 1.77 8.82
CA SER A 398 75.48 0.86 9.71
C SER A 398 76.73 0.30 9.03
N ILE A 399 77.88 0.44 9.67
CA ILE A 399 79.16 -0.11 9.22
C ILE A 399 79.41 -1.42 9.96
N LYS A 400 79.71 -2.51 9.19
CA LYS A 400 80.17 -3.78 9.74
C LYS A 400 81.59 -4.07 9.20
N GLU A 401 82.54 -4.30 10.09
CA GLU A 401 83.87 -4.75 9.71
C GLU A 401 83.82 -6.21 9.31
N LEU A 402 84.50 -6.56 8.22
CA LEU A 402 84.63 -7.92 7.76
C LEU A 402 86.01 -8.40 8.07
N SER A 403 86.16 -9.58 8.67
CA SER A 403 87.44 -10.26 8.85
C SER A 403 87.84 -11.01 7.60
N TRP A 404 89.08 -10.89 7.23
CA TRP A 404 89.72 -11.62 6.11
C TRP A 404 90.64 -12.68 6.62
N SER A 405 90.61 -13.84 6.00
CA SER A 405 91.73 -14.80 6.09
C SER A 405 92.34 -14.93 4.75
N ALA A 406 93.63 -14.66 4.60
CA ALA A 406 94.40 -14.97 3.40
C ALA A 406 94.76 -16.48 3.44
N SER A 407 94.42 -17.20 2.36
CA SER A 407 94.86 -18.54 2.12
C SER A 407 96.00 -18.55 1.19
#